data_f4bbc27458c1622bde12353e845a6ebc
#
_entry.id   f4bbc27458c1622bde12353e845a6ebc
#
_cell.length_a   1.000
_cell.length_b   1.000
_cell.length_c   1.000
_cell.angle_alpha   90.00
_cell.angle_beta   90.00
_cell.angle_gamma   90.00
#
_symmetry.space_group_name_H-M   'P 1'
#
loop_
_entity.id
_entity.type
_entity.pdbx_description
1 polymer ?
#
loop_
_entity_poly.entity_id
_entity_poly.type
_entity_poly.pdbx_seq_one_letter_code
_entity_poly.pdbx_strand_id
1 'polypeptide(L)'
;MPDVSSIFEKREYIRQFAINNNYDGFFQIDDDVEYVAFSIENSTPRKTSGAYITYKCDFNMMLNRVIEKSIEHDAALASVTQYENVCWRKPHEVSVNSKLNFAQFVYITTDKIKDISYDTSGEINEDLDILIRLLQHGRKAICVCDYGFKINNKAIHNIATSTLYDNSLDKYYKFILNTSAKYHPTLWVKNGRLRTRYHYKKYFNTTELPPIDDKILDMCKNGQANELIDYLIKQKEK
;
A
#
# COMPACT_ATOMS: atom_id res chain seq x y z
N MET A 1 -25.06 -6.34 5.40
CA MET A 1 -24.31 -5.13 5.01
C MET A 1 -25.26 -4.27 4.23
N PRO A 2 -25.23 -2.92 4.38
CA PRO A 2 -25.89 -2.04 3.43
C PRO A 2 -25.32 -2.34 2.03
N ASP A 3 -26.13 -2.09 1.01
CA ASP A 3 -25.73 -2.27 -0.39
C ASP A 3 -24.73 -1.16 -0.78
N VAL A 4 -23.44 -1.43 -0.47
CA VAL A 4 -22.35 -0.48 -0.67
C VAL A 4 -21.70 -0.81 -1.99
N SER A 5 -21.78 0.08 -2.95
CA SER A 5 -21.47 -0.18 -4.36
C SER A 5 -19.97 -0.18 -4.68
N SER A 6 -19.16 0.56 -3.90
CA SER A 6 -17.73 0.74 -4.18
C SER A 6 -16.81 0.18 -3.09
N ILE A 7 -15.57 -0.14 -3.44
CA ILE A 7 -14.54 -0.57 -2.49
C ILE A 7 -14.23 0.54 -1.47
N PHE A 8 -14.25 1.78 -1.89
CA PHE A 8 -14.00 2.96 -1.06
C PHE A 8 -15.03 3.08 0.06
N GLU A 9 -16.33 2.97 -0.29
CA GLU A 9 -17.42 2.99 0.68
C GLU A 9 -17.39 1.77 1.60
N LYS A 10 -17.05 0.57 1.08
CA LYS A 10 -16.90 -0.65 1.89
C LYS A 10 -15.84 -0.50 2.97
N ARG A 11 -14.67 0.06 2.64
CA ARG A 11 -13.59 0.30 3.59
C ARG A 11 -13.97 1.33 4.64
N GLU A 12 -14.63 2.42 4.24
CA GLU A 12 -15.13 3.41 5.19
C GLU A 12 -16.21 2.82 6.11
N TYR A 13 -17.11 2.01 5.58
CA TYR A 13 -18.11 1.31 6.37
C TYR A 13 -17.47 0.37 7.42
N ILE A 14 -16.48 -0.44 7.01
CA ILE A 14 -15.76 -1.33 7.94
C ILE A 14 -15.07 -0.51 9.04
N ARG A 15 -14.43 0.61 8.68
CA ARG A 15 -13.80 1.52 9.65
C ARG A 15 -14.82 2.04 10.66
N GLN A 16 -15.95 2.57 10.19
CA GLN A 16 -17.02 3.08 11.05
C GLN A 16 -17.60 1.98 11.95
N PHE A 17 -17.79 0.79 11.39
CA PHE A 17 -18.27 -0.37 12.15
C PHE A 17 -17.33 -0.73 13.29
N ALA A 18 -16.02 -0.76 13.04
CA ALA A 18 -15.01 -1.04 14.07
C ALA A 18 -15.00 0.01 15.18
N ILE A 19 -15.08 1.29 14.82
CA ILE A 19 -15.16 2.41 15.77
C ILE A 19 -16.43 2.32 16.65
N ASN A 20 -17.59 2.13 16.01
CA ASN A 20 -18.88 2.13 16.72
C ASN A 20 -19.04 0.91 17.66
N ASN A 21 -18.34 -0.18 17.40
CA ASN A 21 -18.35 -1.38 18.24
C ASN A 21 -17.15 -1.45 19.20
N ASN A 22 -16.32 -0.41 19.28
CA ASN A 22 -15.16 -0.31 20.17
C ASN A 22 -14.16 -1.47 19.99
N TYR A 23 -13.95 -1.94 18.77
CA TYR A 23 -12.87 -2.90 18.50
C TYR A 23 -11.50 -2.22 18.62
N ASP A 24 -10.53 -2.90 19.22
CA ASP A 24 -9.14 -2.40 19.33
C ASP A 24 -8.47 -2.25 17.96
N GLY A 25 -8.82 -3.11 17.03
CA GLY A 25 -8.34 -3.09 15.65
C GLY A 25 -9.06 -4.11 14.77
N PHE A 26 -8.79 -4.05 13.49
CA PHE A 26 -9.39 -4.96 12.51
C PHE A 26 -8.44 -5.21 11.33
N PHE A 27 -8.64 -6.35 10.67
CA PHE A 27 -7.94 -6.65 9.43
C PHE A 27 -8.80 -6.30 8.23
N GLN A 28 -8.16 -5.72 7.21
CA GLN A 28 -8.67 -5.68 5.84
C GLN A 28 -7.81 -6.60 5.00
N ILE A 29 -8.43 -7.61 4.42
CA ILE A 29 -7.76 -8.65 3.65
C ILE A 29 -8.55 -8.86 2.38
N ASP A 30 -7.88 -8.76 1.23
CA ASP A 30 -8.49 -9.03 -0.06
C ASP A 30 -8.78 -10.54 -0.22
N ASP A 31 -9.81 -10.86 -0.96
CA ASP A 31 -10.30 -12.24 -1.17
C ASP A 31 -9.40 -13.07 -2.09
N ASP A 32 -8.39 -12.47 -2.69
CA ASP A 32 -7.40 -13.13 -3.54
C ASP A 32 -6.14 -13.61 -2.79
N VAL A 33 -6.08 -13.45 -1.47
CA VAL A 33 -4.99 -14.00 -0.64
C VAL A 33 -5.10 -15.53 -0.57
N GLU A 34 -4.13 -16.23 -1.16
CA GLU A 34 -4.13 -17.68 -1.31
C GLU A 34 -3.53 -18.41 -0.10
N TYR A 35 -2.39 -17.94 0.37
CA TYR A 35 -1.71 -18.45 1.56
C TYR A 35 -0.74 -17.43 2.15
N VAL A 36 -0.28 -17.74 3.36
CA VAL A 36 0.73 -16.95 4.07
C VAL A 36 1.97 -17.80 4.32
N ALA A 37 3.12 -17.13 4.44
CA ALA A 37 4.39 -17.75 4.69
C ALA A 37 5.28 -16.87 5.57
N PHE A 38 6.29 -17.47 6.18
CA PHE A 38 7.30 -16.75 6.93
C PHE A 38 8.70 -17.17 6.50
N SER A 39 9.68 -16.29 6.72
CA SER A 39 11.10 -16.58 6.51
C SER A 39 11.76 -16.96 7.81
N ILE A 40 12.67 -17.95 7.75
CA ILE A 40 13.56 -18.27 8.86
C ILE A 40 15.00 -17.99 8.45
N GLU A 41 15.78 -17.57 9.44
CA GLU A 41 17.21 -17.45 9.27
C GLU A 41 17.81 -18.85 9.11
N ASN A 42 18.38 -19.09 7.95
CA ASN A 42 19.17 -20.29 7.75
C ASN A 42 20.63 -19.92 8.06
N SER A 43 21.25 -20.67 8.97
CA SER A 43 22.67 -20.54 9.32
C SER A 43 23.61 -20.68 8.10
N THR A 44 23.08 -21.19 6.99
CA THR A 44 23.73 -21.20 5.68
C THR A 44 22.83 -20.50 4.66
N PRO A 45 23.02 -19.19 4.40
CA PRO A 45 22.38 -18.53 3.26
C PRO A 45 22.62 -19.38 2.01
N ARG A 46 21.59 -19.58 1.18
CA ARG A 46 21.79 -20.25 -0.10
C ARG A 46 22.94 -19.54 -0.81
N LYS A 47 24.07 -20.24 -0.97
CA LYS A 47 25.34 -19.69 -1.48
C LYS A 47 25.25 -18.91 -2.79
N THR A 48 24.13 -19.05 -3.50
CA THR A 48 23.92 -18.45 -4.82
C THR A 48 22.95 -17.25 -4.83
N SER A 49 22.13 -17.03 -3.81
CA SER A 49 21.11 -15.97 -3.86
C SER A 49 21.00 -15.08 -2.63
N GLY A 50 21.57 -15.47 -1.48
CA GLY A 50 21.39 -14.77 -0.20
C GLY A 50 19.95 -14.79 0.34
N ALA A 51 19.07 -15.60 -0.28
CA ALA A 51 17.66 -15.67 0.10
C ALA A 51 17.45 -16.58 1.31
N TYR A 52 16.55 -16.16 2.21
CA TYR A 52 16.12 -16.98 3.34
C TYR A 52 15.16 -18.08 2.88
N ILE A 53 15.10 -19.18 3.64
CA ILE A 53 14.12 -20.24 3.42
C ILE A 53 12.75 -19.75 3.91
N THR A 54 11.72 -20.02 3.12
CA THR A 54 10.34 -19.67 3.46
C THR A 54 9.50 -20.91 3.65
N TYR A 55 8.58 -20.87 4.63
CA TYR A 55 7.62 -21.92 4.92
C TYR A 55 6.21 -21.34 4.94
N LYS A 56 5.24 -22.11 4.45
CA LYS A 56 3.83 -21.79 4.69
C LYS A 56 3.57 -21.89 6.19
N CYS A 57 2.76 -20.99 6.71
CA CYS A 57 2.41 -20.96 8.12
C CYS A 57 0.89 -20.91 8.32
N ASP A 58 0.47 -21.15 9.55
CA ASP A 58 -0.90 -20.91 9.98
C ASP A 58 -1.22 -19.42 9.88
N PHE A 59 -2.42 -19.11 9.39
CA PHE A 59 -2.87 -17.75 9.21
C PHE A 59 -2.95 -16.99 10.53
N ASN A 60 -3.43 -17.62 11.60
CA ASN A 60 -3.55 -17.02 12.92
C ASN A 60 -2.17 -16.66 13.51
N MET A 61 -1.13 -17.47 13.23
CA MET A 61 0.22 -17.17 13.66
C MET A 61 0.71 -15.84 13.08
N MET A 62 0.44 -15.60 11.81
CA MET A 62 0.78 -14.33 11.16
C MET A 62 -0.08 -13.17 11.70
N LEU A 63 -1.39 -13.36 11.85
CA LEU A 63 -2.29 -12.32 12.39
C LEU A 63 -1.83 -11.87 13.79
N ASN A 64 -1.55 -12.82 14.68
CA ASN A 64 -1.08 -12.53 16.04
C ASN A 64 0.25 -11.77 16.01
N ARG A 65 1.17 -12.16 15.12
CA ARG A 65 2.45 -11.47 14.97
C ARG A 65 2.30 -10.03 14.50
N VAL A 66 1.38 -9.79 13.56
CA VAL A 66 1.07 -8.45 13.06
C VAL A 66 0.48 -7.57 14.15
N ILE A 67 -0.47 -8.10 14.96
CA ILE A 67 -1.05 -7.39 16.10
C ILE A 67 0.04 -7.07 17.15
N GLU A 68 0.84 -8.06 17.56
CA GLU A 68 1.93 -7.88 18.51
C GLU A 68 2.88 -6.75 18.07
N LYS A 69 3.32 -6.79 16.81
CA LYS A 69 4.21 -5.76 16.27
C LYS A 69 3.54 -4.40 16.10
N SER A 70 2.25 -4.37 15.80
CA SER A 70 1.48 -3.12 15.77
C SER A 70 1.48 -2.43 17.15
N ILE A 71 1.26 -3.20 18.22
CA ILE A 71 1.29 -2.71 19.61
C ILE A 71 2.70 -2.26 19.99
N GLU A 72 3.71 -3.13 19.78
CA GLU A 72 5.12 -2.86 20.11
C GLU A 72 5.64 -1.55 19.48
N HIS A 73 5.24 -1.28 18.24
CA HIS A 73 5.68 -0.10 17.51
C HIS A 73 4.74 1.10 17.64
N ASP A 74 3.63 0.97 18.37
CA ASP A 74 2.58 1.99 18.44
C ASP A 74 2.09 2.40 17.04
N ALA A 75 1.79 1.42 16.18
CA ALA A 75 1.47 1.64 14.78
C ALA A 75 -0.03 1.81 14.55
N ALA A 76 -0.40 2.71 13.63
CA ALA A 76 -1.77 2.85 13.15
C ALA A 76 -2.12 1.80 12.09
N LEU A 77 -1.15 1.47 11.26
CA LEU A 77 -1.27 0.45 10.22
C LEU A 77 -0.12 -0.55 10.33
N ALA A 78 -0.44 -1.84 10.23
CA ALA A 78 0.55 -2.91 10.18
C ALA A 78 0.22 -3.89 9.06
N SER A 79 1.18 -4.17 8.21
CA SER A 79 1.04 -5.10 7.08
C SER A 79 2.18 -6.11 7.07
N VAL A 80 2.11 -7.04 6.16
CA VAL A 80 3.19 -7.96 5.82
C VAL A 80 3.62 -7.75 4.37
N THR A 81 4.74 -8.33 3.97
CA THR A 81 5.23 -8.18 2.59
C THR A 81 4.53 -9.15 1.63
N GLN A 82 4.69 -8.96 0.33
CA GLN A 82 4.32 -9.99 -0.64
C GLN A 82 5.26 -11.18 -0.54
N TYR A 83 4.75 -12.40 -0.78
CA TYR A 83 5.48 -13.65 -0.68
C TYR A 83 6.82 -13.64 -1.43
N GLU A 84 6.85 -13.09 -2.63
CA GLU A 84 8.05 -12.99 -3.47
C GLU A 84 9.17 -12.19 -2.80
N ASN A 85 8.84 -11.34 -1.85
CA ASN A 85 9.79 -10.48 -1.14
C ASN A 85 10.22 -11.06 0.21
N VAL A 86 9.48 -12.01 0.79
CA VAL A 86 9.78 -12.57 2.13
C VAL A 86 11.18 -13.15 2.20
N CYS A 87 11.58 -13.92 1.18
CA CYS A 87 12.90 -14.57 1.16
C CYS A 87 14.09 -13.59 1.10
N TRP A 88 13.84 -12.31 0.80
CA TRP A 88 14.87 -11.25 0.76
C TRP A 88 14.91 -10.39 2.02
N ARG A 89 14.09 -10.72 3.02
CA ARG A 89 13.98 -9.97 4.28
C ARG A 89 14.61 -10.73 5.40
N LYS A 90 15.26 -10.00 6.28
CA LYS A 90 15.79 -10.59 7.52
C LYS A 90 14.62 -11.08 8.38
N PRO A 91 14.70 -12.28 8.97
CA PRO A 91 13.80 -12.70 10.02
C PRO A 91 13.68 -11.62 11.10
N HIS A 92 12.47 -11.43 11.63
CA HIS A 92 12.15 -10.40 12.64
C HIS A 92 12.34 -8.94 12.21
N GLU A 93 12.61 -8.69 10.92
CA GLU A 93 12.69 -7.31 10.39
C GLU A 93 11.31 -6.66 10.42
N VAL A 94 11.25 -5.45 11.00
CA VAL A 94 10.08 -4.56 10.92
C VAL A 94 10.50 -3.28 10.23
N SER A 95 9.85 -2.97 9.12
CA SER A 95 10.08 -1.73 8.38
C SER A 95 9.09 -0.67 8.83
N VAL A 96 9.59 0.47 9.32
CA VAL A 96 8.75 1.58 9.83
C VAL A 96 8.72 2.70 8.81
N ASN A 97 7.52 3.14 8.43
CA ASN A 97 7.26 4.24 7.47
C ASN A 97 8.07 4.11 6.17
N SER A 98 8.33 2.87 5.75
CA SER A 98 9.09 2.59 4.53
C SER A 98 8.73 1.22 3.97
N LYS A 99 8.80 1.06 2.62
CA LYS A 99 8.52 -0.21 1.91
C LYS A 99 7.18 -0.85 2.31
N LEU A 100 6.17 -0.04 2.44
CA LEU A 100 4.86 -0.43 2.90
C LEU A 100 4.04 -1.01 1.75
N ASN A 101 3.26 -2.06 2.03
CA ASN A 101 2.33 -2.67 1.09
C ASN A 101 1.01 -2.93 1.83
N PHE A 102 0.07 -1.99 1.71
CA PHE A 102 -1.17 -2.02 2.48
C PHE A 102 -2.40 -2.40 1.66
N ALA A 103 -2.27 -2.48 0.34
CA ALA A 103 -3.44 -2.62 -0.52
C ALA A 103 -4.26 -3.89 -0.24
N GLN A 104 -3.60 -5.02 0.04
CA GLN A 104 -4.24 -6.33 0.03
C GLN A 104 -4.29 -7.02 1.40
N PHE A 105 -3.48 -6.55 2.33
CA PHE A 105 -3.41 -7.10 3.68
C PHE A 105 -2.95 -6.02 4.66
N VAL A 106 -3.83 -5.60 5.54
CA VAL A 106 -3.50 -4.60 6.56
C VAL A 106 -4.28 -4.83 7.86
N TYR A 107 -3.59 -4.72 8.98
CA TYR A 107 -4.19 -4.51 10.30
C TYR A 107 -4.26 -3.02 10.60
N ILE A 108 -5.38 -2.57 11.12
CA ILE A 108 -5.67 -1.17 11.42
C ILE A 108 -6.02 -1.05 12.89
N THR A 109 -5.27 -0.24 13.61
CA THR A 109 -5.55 0.07 15.02
C THR A 109 -6.66 1.12 15.09
N THR A 110 -7.81 0.78 15.64
CA THR A 110 -9.04 1.59 15.57
C THR A 110 -8.84 2.99 16.17
N ASP A 111 -8.25 3.10 17.37
CA ASP A 111 -8.01 4.38 18.01
C ASP A 111 -7.16 5.35 17.20
N LYS A 112 -6.26 4.80 16.38
CA LYS A 112 -5.34 5.57 15.55
C LYS A 112 -5.95 6.06 14.24
N ILE A 113 -7.17 5.61 13.90
CA ILE A 113 -7.84 5.96 12.62
C ILE A 113 -9.17 6.68 12.83
N LYS A 114 -9.57 6.97 14.08
CA LYS A 114 -10.88 7.55 14.39
C LYS A 114 -11.18 8.87 13.66
N ASP A 115 -10.20 9.72 13.53
CA ASP A 115 -10.29 11.08 12.97
C ASP A 115 -9.87 11.16 11.48
N ILE A 116 -9.55 10.04 10.84
CA ILE A 116 -9.17 9.99 9.43
C ILE A 116 -10.06 8.99 8.70
N SER A 117 -10.98 9.49 7.86
CA SER A 117 -11.88 8.68 7.03
C SER A 117 -11.22 8.27 5.72
N TYR A 118 -11.70 7.21 5.09
CA TYR A 118 -11.35 6.90 3.70
C TYR A 118 -11.93 7.94 2.75
N ASP A 119 -11.19 8.26 1.69
CA ASP A 119 -11.73 9.06 0.59
C ASP A 119 -12.66 8.18 -0.25
N THR A 120 -13.94 8.54 -0.29
CA THR A 120 -14.98 7.79 -1.01
C THR A 120 -15.29 8.35 -2.39
N SER A 121 -14.58 9.40 -2.84
CA SER A 121 -14.77 10.01 -4.15
C SER A 121 -14.47 9.07 -5.33
N GLY A 122 -13.60 8.08 -5.12
CA GLY A 122 -13.12 7.18 -6.17
C GLY A 122 -12.14 7.83 -7.16
N GLU A 123 -11.64 9.03 -6.86
CA GLU A 123 -10.72 9.76 -7.73
C GLU A 123 -9.25 9.49 -7.46
N ILE A 124 -8.92 9.02 -6.25
CA ILE A 124 -7.56 8.69 -5.82
C ILE A 124 -7.52 7.27 -5.25
N ASN A 125 -6.31 6.74 -5.15
CA ASN A 125 -6.10 5.43 -4.51
C ASN A 125 -6.30 5.56 -3.00
N GLU A 126 -7.34 4.97 -2.46
CA GLU A 126 -7.80 5.12 -1.07
C GLU A 126 -6.81 4.56 -0.04
N ASP A 127 -6.13 3.44 -0.38
CA ASP A 127 -5.13 2.84 0.51
C ASP A 127 -3.94 3.75 0.69
N LEU A 128 -3.49 4.34 -0.41
CA LEU A 128 -2.37 5.25 -0.42
C LEU A 128 -2.73 6.58 0.24
N ASP A 129 -3.94 7.08 -0.01
CA ASP A 129 -4.45 8.32 0.57
C ASP A 129 -4.49 8.23 2.09
N ILE A 130 -5.14 7.21 2.63
CA ILE A 130 -5.25 7.05 4.09
C ILE A 130 -3.88 6.83 4.74
N LEU A 131 -3.00 6.08 4.10
CA LEU A 131 -1.64 5.86 4.57
C LEU A 131 -0.87 7.19 4.69
N ILE A 132 -0.86 8.00 3.63
CA ILE A 132 -0.11 9.26 3.64
C ILE A 132 -0.69 10.21 4.68
N ARG A 133 -2.02 10.34 4.78
CA ARG A 133 -2.65 11.19 5.80
C ARG A 133 -2.34 10.73 7.23
N LEU A 134 -2.34 9.44 7.50
CA LEU A 134 -1.90 8.89 8.80
C LEU A 134 -0.45 9.27 9.11
N LEU A 135 0.45 9.13 8.13
CA LEU A 135 1.84 9.55 8.29
C LEU A 135 1.98 11.05 8.54
N GLN A 136 1.22 11.90 7.84
CA GLN A 136 1.20 13.34 8.05
C GLN A 136 0.76 13.73 9.46
N HIS A 137 -0.13 12.97 10.07
CA HIS A 137 -0.54 13.11 11.47
C HIS A 137 0.43 12.47 12.47
N GLY A 138 1.64 12.11 12.05
CA GLY A 138 2.66 11.52 12.92
C GLY A 138 2.37 10.07 13.33
N ARG A 139 1.40 9.40 12.69
CA ARG A 139 1.05 8.02 13.00
C ARG A 139 1.93 7.07 12.22
N LYS A 140 2.42 6.04 12.91
CA LYS A 140 3.35 5.09 12.29
C LYS A 140 2.60 4.04 11.47
N ALA A 141 3.23 3.62 10.40
CA ALA A 141 2.85 2.47 9.60
C ALA A 141 4.02 1.50 9.51
N ILE A 142 3.77 0.21 9.74
CA ILE A 142 4.81 -0.81 9.76
C ILE A 142 4.54 -1.93 8.75
N CYS A 143 5.63 -2.56 8.31
CA CYS A 143 5.59 -3.82 7.59
C CYS A 143 6.40 -4.86 8.36
N VAL A 144 5.76 -5.96 8.75
CA VAL A 144 6.37 -7.13 9.37
C VAL A 144 6.98 -7.97 8.24
N CYS A 145 8.28 -7.81 8.01
CA CYS A 145 8.92 -8.24 6.77
C CYS A 145 9.27 -9.73 6.70
N ASP A 146 9.28 -10.41 7.83
CA ASP A 146 9.52 -11.86 7.94
C ASP A 146 8.27 -12.70 7.63
N TYR A 147 7.13 -12.07 7.46
CA TYR A 147 5.89 -12.69 6.99
C TYR A 147 5.47 -12.12 5.64
N GLY A 148 4.76 -12.92 4.88
CA GLY A 148 4.23 -12.50 3.60
C GLY A 148 3.02 -13.31 3.17
N PHE A 149 2.25 -12.70 2.27
CA PHE A 149 1.09 -13.33 1.65
C PHE A 149 1.32 -13.54 0.16
N LYS A 150 0.75 -14.62 -0.37
CA LYS A 150 0.69 -14.92 -1.79
C LYS A 150 -0.68 -14.60 -2.32
N ILE A 151 -0.72 -13.87 -3.41
CA ILE A 151 -1.95 -13.56 -4.13
C ILE A 151 -2.19 -14.61 -5.21
N ASN A 152 -3.44 -14.99 -5.38
CA ASN A 152 -3.85 -15.79 -6.52
C ASN A 152 -3.95 -14.91 -7.79
N ASN A 153 -2.86 -14.85 -8.55
CA ASN A 153 -2.83 -14.05 -9.78
C ASN A 153 -3.88 -14.46 -10.83
N LYS A 154 -4.49 -15.65 -10.72
CA LYS A 154 -5.59 -16.06 -11.60
C LYS A 154 -6.91 -15.38 -11.25
N ALA A 155 -7.12 -15.04 -9.98
CA ALA A 155 -8.29 -14.28 -9.53
C ALA A 155 -8.24 -12.82 -10.04
N ILE A 156 -7.05 -12.23 -10.14
CA ILE A 156 -6.87 -10.86 -10.67
C ILE A 156 -7.40 -10.71 -12.10
N HIS A 157 -7.41 -11.77 -12.90
CA HIS A 157 -7.91 -11.70 -14.27
C HIS A 157 -9.43 -11.85 -14.41
N ASN A 158 -10.14 -12.29 -13.37
CA ASN A 158 -11.52 -12.75 -13.58
C ASN A 158 -12.64 -11.94 -12.92
N ILE A 159 -12.46 -11.17 -11.86
CA ILE A 159 -13.60 -10.57 -11.15
C ILE A 159 -13.36 -9.13 -10.64
N ALA A 160 -12.33 -8.88 -9.87
CA ALA A 160 -12.15 -7.59 -9.19
C ALA A 160 -11.69 -6.47 -10.13
N THR A 161 -10.95 -6.83 -11.16
CA THR A 161 -10.42 -5.90 -12.16
C THR A 161 -11.46 -5.43 -13.18
N SER A 162 -12.55 -6.17 -13.36
CA SER A 162 -13.54 -5.85 -14.40
C SER A 162 -14.45 -4.67 -14.07
N THR A 163 -14.66 -4.34 -12.80
CA THR A 163 -15.56 -3.25 -12.40
C THR A 163 -14.83 -1.99 -11.94
N LEU A 164 -13.61 -2.12 -11.37
CA LEU A 164 -12.80 -0.98 -10.91
C LEU A 164 -11.68 -0.62 -11.89
N TYR A 165 -11.10 -1.64 -12.50
CA TYR A 165 -10.17 -1.52 -13.60
C TYR A 165 -10.86 -2.04 -14.85
N ASP A 166 -11.80 -1.27 -15.38
CA ASP A 166 -11.94 -1.25 -16.81
C ASP A 166 -10.51 -1.08 -17.31
N ASN A 167 -9.97 -2.06 -18.04
CA ASN A 167 -8.56 -2.15 -18.46
C ASN A 167 -8.08 -0.97 -19.32
N SER A 168 -8.75 0.19 -19.21
CA SER A 168 -8.31 1.40 -19.86
C SER A 168 -7.12 1.95 -19.09
N LEU A 169 -5.99 2.02 -19.78
CA LEU A 169 -4.80 2.77 -19.37
C LEU A 169 -5.19 4.16 -18.79
N ASP A 170 -6.30 4.71 -19.22
CA ASP A 170 -6.83 6.01 -18.84
C ASP A 170 -7.25 6.09 -17.38
N LYS A 171 -7.95 5.07 -16.84
CA LYS A 171 -8.27 5.03 -15.40
C LYS A 171 -7.02 4.88 -14.54
N TYR A 172 -6.10 4.00 -14.96
CA TYR A 172 -4.82 3.84 -14.26
C TYR A 172 -4.04 5.15 -14.23
N TYR A 173 -3.96 5.86 -15.34
CA TYR A 173 -3.29 7.16 -15.38
C TYR A 173 -4.05 8.23 -14.60
N LYS A 174 -5.38 8.25 -14.63
CA LYS A 174 -6.18 9.17 -13.81
C LYS A 174 -5.83 9.03 -12.32
N PHE A 175 -5.80 7.80 -11.79
CA PHE A 175 -5.40 7.57 -10.39
C PHE A 175 -3.95 8.04 -10.10
N ILE A 176 -3.01 7.72 -10.99
CA ILE A 176 -1.62 8.17 -10.83
C ILE A 176 -1.54 9.70 -10.82
N LEU A 177 -2.18 10.37 -11.77
CA LEU A 177 -2.10 11.81 -11.92
C LEU A 177 -2.77 12.53 -10.74
N ASN A 178 -3.99 12.14 -10.36
CA ASN A 178 -4.69 12.75 -9.23
C ASN A 178 -3.92 12.56 -7.91
N THR A 179 -3.43 11.35 -7.67
CA THR A 179 -2.63 11.05 -6.47
C THR A 179 -1.28 11.79 -6.51
N SER A 180 -0.69 11.95 -7.70
CA SER A 180 0.57 12.69 -7.85
C SER A 180 0.40 14.19 -7.67
N ALA A 181 -0.70 14.76 -8.14
CA ALA A 181 -1.04 16.16 -7.90
C ALA A 181 -1.28 16.45 -6.41
N LYS A 182 -1.78 15.45 -5.65
CA LYS A 182 -2.07 15.59 -4.22
C LYS A 182 -0.83 15.37 -3.32
N TYR A 183 0.07 14.44 -3.69
CA TYR A 183 1.13 13.97 -2.79
C TYR A 183 2.56 14.09 -3.32
N HIS A 184 2.75 14.59 -4.51
CA HIS A 184 4.05 14.87 -5.11
C HIS A 184 5.07 13.70 -5.03
N PRO A 185 4.75 12.50 -5.53
CA PRO A 185 5.71 11.40 -5.58
C PRO A 185 6.80 11.65 -6.63
N THR A 186 7.86 10.87 -6.59
CA THR A 186 8.76 10.78 -7.73
C THR A 186 8.08 10.05 -8.87
N LEU A 187 8.07 10.67 -10.06
CA LEU A 187 7.50 10.12 -11.29
C LEU A 187 8.61 9.72 -12.26
N TRP A 188 8.41 8.61 -12.96
CA TRP A 188 9.31 8.18 -14.06
C TRP A 188 8.59 7.30 -15.07
N VAL A 189 9.22 7.08 -16.23
CA VAL A 189 8.70 6.19 -17.26
C VAL A 189 9.52 4.90 -17.29
N LYS A 190 8.85 3.75 -17.32
CA LYS A 190 9.44 2.44 -17.53
C LYS A 190 8.59 1.62 -18.51
N ASN A 191 9.20 1.14 -19.59
CA ASN A 191 8.53 0.39 -20.66
C ASN A 191 7.29 1.14 -21.20
N GLY A 192 7.44 2.43 -21.48
CA GLY A 192 6.37 3.30 -22.01
C GLY A 192 5.24 3.60 -21.01
N ARG A 193 5.35 3.20 -19.75
CA ARG A 193 4.31 3.42 -18.74
C ARG A 193 4.77 4.34 -17.62
N LEU A 194 3.90 5.26 -17.21
CA LEU A 194 4.12 6.12 -16.05
C LEU A 194 4.17 5.27 -14.78
N ARG A 195 5.12 5.60 -13.91
CA ARG A 195 5.34 4.95 -12.61
C ARG A 195 5.52 6.00 -11.52
N THR A 196 5.19 5.62 -10.29
CA THR A 196 5.29 6.47 -9.11
C THR A 196 6.10 5.80 -8.01
N ARG A 197 6.83 6.59 -7.23
CA ARG A 197 7.47 6.16 -5.98
C ARG A 197 7.17 7.17 -4.89
N TYR A 198 6.55 6.69 -3.83
CA TYR A 198 6.31 7.46 -2.62
C TYR A 198 7.43 7.25 -1.63
N HIS A 199 7.97 8.34 -1.10
CA HIS A 199 9.00 8.33 -0.06
C HIS A 199 8.34 8.53 1.30
N TYR A 200 7.67 7.52 1.82
CA TYR A 200 6.79 7.58 2.98
C TYR A 200 7.38 8.31 4.18
N LYS A 201 8.68 8.17 4.46
CA LYS A 201 9.35 8.91 5.53
C LYS A 201 9.28 10.43 5.39
N LYS A 202 9.15 10.95 4.16
CA LYS A 202 9.05 12.38 3.90
C LYS A 202 7.69 12.97 4.26
N TYR A 203 6.67 12.13 4.44
CA TYR A 203 5.34 12.56 4.86
C TYR A 203 5.14 12.46 6.37
N PHE A 204 6.08 11.86 7.11
CA PHE A 204 5.88 11.59 8.52
C PHE A 204 5.94 12.87 9.36
N ASN A 205 4.85 13.14 10.11
CA ASN A 205 4.67 14.28 10.99
C ASN A 205 4.87 15.65 10.30
N THR A 206 4.44 15.76 9.05
CA THR A 206 4.48 17.03 8.30
C THR A 206 3.37 17.08 7.24
N THR A 207 2.81 18.27 7.06
CA THR A 207 1.90 18.57 5.95
C THR A 207 2.63 19.10 4.73
N GLU A 208 3.93 19.39 4.84
CA GLU A 208 4.74 19.80 3.71
C GLU A 208 4.89 18.65 2.72
N LEU A 209 4.63 18.94 1.45
CA LEU A 209 4.76 17.97 0.38
C LEU A 209 6.20 17.98 -0.17
N PRO A 210 6.70 16.81 -0.65
CA PRO A 210 7.95 16.78 -1.37
C PRO A 210 7.94 17.76 -2.56
N PRO A 211 9.07 18.41 -2.87
CA PRO A 211 9.13 19.30 -4.03
C PRO A 211 8.87 18.51 -5.33
N ILE A 212 8.14 19.13 -6.24
CA ILE A 212 7.86 18.64 -7.58
C ILE A 212 8.08 19.77 -8.59
N ASP A 213 8.51 19.44 -9.79
CA ASP A 213 8.59 20.40 -10.89
C ASP A 213 7.19 20.94 -11.24
N ASP A 214 7.04 22.28 -11.31
CA ASP A 214 5.74 22.94 -11.55
C ASP A 214 5.09 22.46 -12.85
N LYS A 215 5.88 22.20 -13.88
CA LYS A 215 5.36 21.70 -15.16
C LYS A 215 4.83 20.28 -15.03
N ILE A 216 5.48 19.42 -14.23
CA ILE A 216 4.98 18.09 -13.90
C ILE A 216 3.67 18.20 -13.13
N LEU A 217 3.62 19.06 -12.12
CA LEU A 217 2.44 19.28 -11.30
C LEU A 217 1.24 19.77 -12.14
N ASP A 218 1.47 20.71 -13.05
CA ASP A 218 0.43 21.21 -13.94
C ASP A 218 -0.09 20.11 -14.87
N MET A 219 0.78 19.29 -15.47
CA MET A 219 0.36 18.16 -16.28
C MET A 219 -0.44 17.13 -15.47
N CYS A 220 -0.07 16.88 -14.20
CA CYS A 220 -0.85 16.01 -13.32
C CYS A 220 -2.26 16.57 -13.05
N LYS A 221 -2.36 17.84 -12.70
CA LYS A 221 -3.66 18.52 -12.42
C LYS A 221 -4.58 18.55 -13.63
N ASN A 222 -4.03 18.65 -14.83
CA ASN A 222 -4.76 18.74 -16.09
C ASN A 222 -5.04 17.38 -16.76
N GLY A 223 -4.64 16.26 -16.13
CA GLY A 223 -4.89 14.92 -16.65
C GLY A 223 -4.06 14.54 -17.88
N GLN A 224 -2.93 15.23 -18.10
CA GLN A 224 -2.12 15.14 -19.33
C GLN A 224 -1.07 14.00 -19.25
N ALA A 225 -1.53 12.74 -19.22
CA ALA A 225 -0.66 11.59 -19.04
C ALA A 225 0.36 11.39 -20.15
N ASN A 226 -0.05 11.53 -21.41
CA ASN A 226 0.83 11.30 -22.56
C ASN A 226 1.91 12.39 -22.66
N GLU A 227 1.54 13.65 -22.48
CA GLU A 227 2.45 14.78 -22.46
C GLU A 227 3.47 14.67 -21.33
N LEU A 228 3.03 14.17 -20.16
CA LEU A 228 3.90 13.92 -19.01
C LEU A 228 4.89 12.77 -19.31
N ILE A 229 4.45 11.70 -19.93
CA ILE A 229 5.32 10.59 -20.35
C ILE A 229 6.39 11.10 -21.30
N ASP A 230 6.01 11.83 -22.35
CA ASP A 230 6.94 12.43 -23.32
C ASP A 230 7.92 13.39 -22.67
N TYR A 231 7.45 14.21 -21.75
CA TYR A 231 8.28 15.15 -20.99
C TYR A 231 9.33 14.40 -20.15
N LEU A 232 8.92 13.38 -19.41
CA LEU A 232 9.83 12.59 -18.57
C LEU A 232 10.86 11.78 -19.37
N ILE A 233 10.51 11.30 -20.55
CA ILE A 233 11.44 10.63 -21.46
C ILE A 233 12.52 11.62 -21.93
N LYS A 234 12.13 12.81 -22.41
CA LYS A 234 13.06 13.86 -22.85
C LYS A 234 13.98 14.38 -21.75
N GLN A 235 13.52 14.38 -20.50
CA GLN A 235 14.36 14.77 -19.33
C GLN A 235 15.46 13.73 -19.03
N LYS A 236 15.22 12.46 -19.35
CA LYS A 236 16.18 11.38 -19.11
C LYS A 236 17.27 11.28 -20.16
N GLU A 237 17.05 11.87 -21.34
CA GLU A 237 17.99 11.90 -22.47
C GLU A 237 18.98 13.07 -22.40
N LYS A 238 18.79 14.00 -21.46
CA LYS A 238 19.69 15.11 -21.15
C LYS A 238 20.62 14.76 -19.99
#